data_ded60f2ba62d6232f2b19110c0c55c2c
#
_entry.id   ded60f2ba62d6232f2b19110c0c55c2c
#
_cell.length_a   1.000
_cell.length_b   1.000
_cell.length_c   1.000
_cell.angle_alpha   90.00
_cell.angle_beta   90.00
_cell.angle_gamma   90.00
#
_symmetry.space_group_name_H-M   'P 1'
#
loop_
_entity.id
_entity.type
_entity.pdbx_description
1 polymer ?
#
loop_
_entity_poly.entity_id
_entity_poly.type
_entity_poly.pdbx_seq_one_letter_code
_entity_poly.pdbx_strand_id
1 'polypeptide(L)'
;MMYRLLTDEEIALLEDHGCQAENWEAIMVAEDFKPTYVHDVTFYGDIQLGVFEKNIEVSRGFLKHSGLRNATLRNVCIGDNSLVENIGNYINNYTIGEECYISNVSTMETTEGATYGEGNLISVLNEVGEGNITLFGGLNSQLAAFMVKHNADRELRERLRQMIAEELERTLPDRGTIGFGVKIVNTREVVNTIVQDNCEVNGAARLFDCSLLSAAGSGVYVGSGVIFENSIVADGSSITNDCNLQDCYVGEACQLTNGFTASASVSTPA
;
A
#
# COMPACT_ATOMS: atom_id res chain seq x y z
N MET A 1 -3.13 -20.33 7.60
CA MET A 1 -2.36 -20.34 8.85
C MET A 1 -3.32 -20.48 10.01
N MET A 2 -2.98 -21.19 11.09
CA MET A 2 -3.82 -21.29 12.27
C MET A 2 -3.36 -20.23 13.29
N TYR A 3 -4.29 -19.46 13.82
CA TYR A 3 -4.02 -18.43 14.83
C TYR A 3 -4.60 -18.84 16.18
N ARG A 4 -3.94 -18.45 17.25
CA ARG A 4 -4.37 -18.65 18.65
C ARG A 4 -4.22 -17.36 19.45
N LEU A 5 -4.81 -17.34 20.63
CA LEU A 5 -4.56 -16.29 21.61
C LEU A 5 -3.14 -16.38 22.18
N LEU A 6 -2.63 -15.27 22.70
CA LEU A 6 -1.41 -15.25 23.50
C LEU A 6 -1.59 -16.05 24.79
N THR A 7 -0.52 -16.69 25.23
CA THR A 7 -0.46 -17.28 26.58
C THR A 7 -0.05 -16.23 27.61
N ASP A 8 -0.34 -16.47 28.88
CA ASP A 8 0.06 -15.57 29.99
C ASP A 8 1.58 -15.36 30.05
N GLU A 9 2.36 -16.39 29.70
CA GLU A 9 3.83 -16.31 29.65
C GLU A 9 4.31 -15.41 28.49
N GLU A 10 3.66 -15.49 27.34
CA GLU A 10 3.97 -14.62 26.19
C GLU A 10 3.60 -13.17 26.47
N ILE A 11 2.45 -12.92 27.11
CA ILE A 11 2.04 -11.58 27.54
C ILE A 11 3.06 -10.99 28.50
N ALA A 12 3.45 -11.73 29.55
CA ALA A 12 4.43 -11.26 30.52
C ALA A 12 5.78 -10.92 29.86
N LEU A 13 6.21 -11.71 28.86
CA LEU A 13 7.44 -11.44 28.12
C LEU A 13 7.30 -10.21 27.20
N LEU A 14 6.15 -10.00 26.56
CA LEU A 14 5.88 -8.80 25.77
C LEU A 14 5.88 -7.54 26.65
N GLU A 15 5.28 -7.61 27.85
CA GLU A 15 5.30 -6.50 28.81
C GLU A 15 6.73 -6.20 29.30
N ASP A 16 7.56 -7.22 29.54
CA ASP A 16 8.98 -7.05 29.90
C ASP A 16 9.79 -6.43 28.76
N HIS A 17 9.40 -6.68 27.50
CA HIS A 17 9.95 -6.03 26.32
C HIS A 17 9.40 -4.61 26.05
N GLY A 18 8.65 -4.02 26.98
CA GLY A 18 8.08 -2.69 26.86
C GLY A 18 6.81 -2.59 26.01
N CYS A 19 6.21 -3.72 25.65
CA CYS A 19 4.96 -3.73 24.89
C CYS A 19 3.75 -3.44 25.78
N GLN A 20 2.72 -2.86 25.20
CA GLN A 20 1.44 -2.55 25.86
C GLN A 20 0.29 -2.90 24.91
N ALA A 21 -0.85 -3.29 25.48
CA ALA A 21 -2.06 -3.52 24.72
C ALA A 21 -3.28 -2.92 25.44
N GLU A 22 -4.22 -2.38 24.64
CA GLU A 22 -5.54 -2.00 25.15
C GLU A 22 -6.29 -3.24 25.64
N ASN A 23 -6.19 -4.35 24.92
CA ASN A 23 -6.76 -5.64 25.28
C ASN A 23 -5.90 -6.78 24.70
N TRP A 24 -5.22 -7.54 25.56
CA TRP A 24 -4.41 -8.69 25.13
C TRP A 24 -5.23 -9.81 24.49
N GLU A 25 -6.52 -9.94 24.84
CA GLU A 25 -7.41 -10.96 24.26
C GLU A 25 -7.80 -10.65 22.78
N ALA A 26 -7.57 -9.41 22.31
CA ALA A 26 -7.79 -9.02 20.93
C ALA A 26 -6.58 -9.31 20.01
N ILE A 27 -5.52 -9.88 20.57
CA ILE A 27 -4.30 -10.20 19.82
C ILE A 27 -4.24 -11.69 19.52
N MET A 28 -4.27 -12.00 18.24
CA MET A 28 -4.13 -13.36 17.71
C MET A 28 -2.72 -13.54 17.14
N VAL A 29 -2.09 -14.65 17.46
CA VAL A 29 -0.74 -14.95 16.97
C VAL A 29 -0.69 -16.29 16.26
N ALA A 30 0.24 -16.45 15.32
CA ALA A 30 0.49 -17.73 14.68
C ALA A 30 0.90 -18.79 15.72
N GLU A 31 0.65 -20.08 15.43
CA GLU A 31 0.89 -21.17 16.40
C GLU A 31 2.33 -21.19 16.94
N ASP A 32 3.31 -20.95 16.04
CA ASP A 32 4.74 -20.94 16.35
C ASP A 32 5.28 -19.53 16.69
N PHE A 33 4.42 -18.58 17.02
CA PHE A 33 4.82 -17.22 17.39
C PHE A 33 5.74 -17.20 18.61
N LYS A 34 6.76 -16.33 18.56
CA LYS A 34 7.71 -16.08 19.65
C LYS A 34 7.83 -14.59 19.93
N PRO A 35 7.59 -14.13 21.17
CA PRO A 35 7.69 -12.70 21.54
C PRO A 35 9.08 -12.09 21.43
N THR A 36 10.13 -12.90 21.29
CA THR A 36 11.56 -12.50 21.37
C THR A 36 11.94 -11.31 20.49
N TYR A 37 11.24 -11.10 19.37
CA TYR A 37 11.56 -10.04 18.41
C TYR A 37 10.52 -8.94 18.36
N VAL A 38 9.70 -8.81 19.43
CA VAL A 38 8.69 -7.76 19.56
C VAL A 38 9.05 -6.90 20.76
N HIS A 39 9.36 -5.61 20.52
CA HIS A 39 9.82 -4.67 21.55
C HIS A 39 9.20 -3.28 21.36
N ASP A 40 8.84 -2.63 22.45
CA ASP A 40 8.35 -1.25 22.49
C ASP A 40 7.16 -1.02 21.52
N VAL A 41 6.19 -1.93 21.51
CA VAL A 41 5.02 -1.87 20.62
C VAL A 41 3.75 -1.66 21.45
N THR A 42 2.92 -0.71 21.02
CA THR A 42 1.59 -0.50 21.59
C THR A 42 0.50 -1.02 20.65
N PHE A 43 -0.36 -1.89 21.14
CA PHE A 43 -1.41 -2.55 20.37
C PHE A 43 -2.80 -2.02 20.74
N TYR A 44 -3.61 -1.74 19.71
CA TYR A 44 -5.01 -1.33 19.83
C TYR A 44 -5.91 -2.15 18.90
N GLY A 45 -7.12 -2.47 19.37
CA GLY A 45 -8.11 -3.20 18.58
C GLY A 45 -7.63 -4.58 18.16
N ASP A 46 -8.07 -5.05 17.00
CA ASP A 46 -7.81 -6.41 16.49
C ASP A 46 -6.42 -6.50 15.84
N ILE A 47 -5.57 -7.35 16.40
CA ILE A 47 -4.20 -7.57 15.92
C ILE A 47 -4.01 -9.04 15.54
N GLN A 48 -3.35 -9.28 14.42
CA GLN A 48 -2.88 -10.62 14.04
C GLN A 48 -1.38 -10.57 13.72
N LEU A 49 -0.58 -11.45 14.34
CA LEU A 49 0.87 -11.52 14.13
C LEU A 49 1.30 -12.89 13.62
N GLY A 50 2.07 -12.89 12.55
CA GLY A 50 2.77 -14.07 12.05
C GLY A 50 3.99 -14.45 12.89
N VAL A 51 4.86 -15.31 12.35
CA VAL A 51 6.14 -15.68 12.97
C VAL A 51 7.27 -14.78 12.51
N PHE A 52 8.29 -14.60 13.35
CA PHE A 52 9.47 -13.77 13.02
C PHE A 52 10.75 -14.62 13.21
N GLU A 53 11.17 -15.32 12.15
CA GLU A 53 12.27 -16.28 12.22
C GLU A 53 13.40 -15.98 11.22
N LYS A 54 13.16 -15.10 10.22
CA LYS A 54 14.13 -14.80 9.17
C LYS A 54 14.80 -13.45 9.37
N ASN A 55 15.91 -13.28 8.66
CA ASN A 55 16.52 -11.98 8.46
C ASN A 55 16.01 -11.34 7.17
N ILE A 56 15.75 -10.03 7.23
CA ILE A 56 15.35 -9.19 6.10
C ILE A 56 16.56 -8.38 5.64
N GLU A 57 16.80 -8.33 4.33
CA GLU A 57 17.79 -7.45 3.75
C GLU A 57 17.23 -6.01 3.69
N VAL A 58 17.67 -5.19 4.63
CA VAL A 58 17.24 -3.79 4.75
C VAL A 58 17.99 -2.86 3.79
N SER A 59 19.23 -3.17 3.51
CA SER A 59 20.04 -2.57 2.45
C SER A 59 21.06 -3.60 1.96
N ARG A 60 21.67 -3.35 0.82
CA ARG A 60 22.58 -4.31 0.18
C ARG A 60 23.64 -4.83 1.14
N GLY A 61 23.57 -6.13 1.45
CA GLY A 61 24.48 -6.83 2.37
C GLY A 61 24.22 -6.55 3.86
N PHE A 62 23.22 -5.76 4.22
CA PHE A 62 22.86 -5.51 5.61
C PHE A 62 21.54 -6.21 5.97
N LEU A 63 21.65 -7.21 6.83
CA LEU A 63 20.52 -8.01 7.29
C LEU A 63 20.10 -7.60 8.71
N LYS A 64 18.80 -7.48 8.93
CA LYS A 64 18.18 -7.32 10.26
C LYS A 64 17.17 -8.43 10.48
N HIS A 65 17.04 -8.88 11.71
CA HIS A 65 16.05 -9.89 12.05
C HIS A 65 14.63 -9.31 11.94
N SER A 66 13.70 -10.07 11.36
CA SER A 66 12.27 -9.73 11.31
C SER A 66 11.71 -9.51 12.71
N GLY A 67 10.59 -8.82 12.82
CA GLY A 67 9.97 -8.51 14.10
C GLY A 67 9.38 -7.11 14.15
N LEU A 68 8.94 -6.70 15.33
CA LEU A 68 8.29 -5.43 15.55
C LEU A 68 9.07 -4.61 16.58
N ARG A 69 9.34 -3.33 16.30
CA ARG A 69 10.09 -2.45 17.19
C ARG A 69 9.60 -1.01 17.11
N ASN A 70 9.37 -0.41 18.26
CA ASN A 70 9.02 1.01 18.34
C ASN A 70 7.90 1.38 17.38
N ALA A 71 6.69 0.85 17.61
CA ALA A 71 5.53 1.02 16.75
C ALA A 71 4.22 1.09 17.55
N THR A 72 3.26 1.84 17.01
CA THR A 72 1.87 1.84 17.48
C THR A 72 1.01 1.21 16.38
N LEU A 73 0.30 0.15 16.70
CA LEU A 73 -0.48 -0.65 15.75
C LEU A 73 -1.94 -0.70 16.17
N ARG A 74 -2.86 -0.45 15.24
CA ARG A 74 -4.30 -0.54 15.49
C ARG A 74 -4.98 -1.27 14.33
N ASN A 75 -5.74 -2.32 14.64
CA ASN A 75 -6.46 -3.12 13.63
C ASN A 75 -5.53 -3.59 12.50
N VAL A 76 -4.41 -4.24 12.82
CA VAL A 76 -3.36 -4.60 11.86
C VAL A 76 -3.13 -6.11 11.85
N CYS A 77 -3.02 -6.65 10.63
CA CYS A 77 -2.54 -8.01 10.41
C CYS A 77 -1.11 -7.92 9.86
N ILE A 78 -0.15 -8.64 10.45
CA ILE A 78 1.24 -8.69 9.99
C ILE A 78 1.61 -10.12 9.66
N GLY A 79 2.01 -10.35 8.42
CA GLY A 79 2.45 -11.63 7.88
C GLY A 79 3.82 -12.04 8.37
N ASP A 80 4.18 -13.28 8.05
CA ASP A 80 5.40 -13.92 8.50
C ASP A 80 6.67 -13.16 8.05
N ASN A 81 7.64 -13.17 8.95
CA ASN A 81 8.97 -12.66 8.67
C ASN A 81 9.05 -11.21 8.19
N SER A 82 8.05 -10.42 8.51
CA SER A 82 8.06 -8.98 8.23
C SER A 82 8.80 -8.22 9.32
N LEU A 83 9.44 -7.11 8.95
CA LEU A 83 10.09 -6.19 9.85
C LEU A 83 9.37 -4.84 9.83
N VAL A 84 8.76 -4.47 10.96
CA VAL A 84 8.10 -3.17 11.13
C VAL A 84 8.79 -2.44 12.29
N GLU A 85 9.40 -1.30 11.99
CA GLU A 85 10.16 -0.56 12.99
C GLU A 85 10.10 0.96 12.83
N ASN A 86 10.21 1.68 13.93
CA ASN A 86 10.29 3.14 13.98
C ASN A 86 9.10 3.81 13.27
N ILE A 87 7.90 3.47 13.70
CA ILE A 87 6.67 4.11 13.23
C ILE A 87 6.42 5.37 14.05
N GLY A 88 6.37 6.51 13.38
CA GLY A 88 6.34 7.82 14.05
C GLY A 88 5.04 8.08 14.81
N ASN A 89 3.89 7.84 14.19
CA ASN A 89 2.59 7.99 14.81
C ASN A 89 1.94 6.61 15.01
N TYR A 90 1.44 6.00 13.94
CA TYR A 90 0.78 4.69 14.00
C TYR A 90 0.62 4.04 12.62
N ILE A 91 0.33 2.73 12.64
CA ILE A 91 -0.27 1.99 11.53
C ILE A 91 -1.70 1.62 11.94
N ASN A 92 -2.69 1.97 11.12
CA ASN A 92 -4.10 1.73 11.40
C ASN A 92 -4.81 1.10 10.19
N ASN A 93 -5.52 0.00 10.45
CA ASN A 93 -6.41 -0.65 9.48
C ASN A 93 -5.67 -1.13 8.21
N TYR A 94 -4.59 -1.89 8.40
CA TYR A 94 -3.77 -2.47 7.33
C TYR A 94 -3.58 -3.98 7.47
N THR A 95 -3.50 -4.64 6.34
CA THR A 95 -2.96 -6.00 6.22
C THR A 95 -1.59 -5.93 5.55
N ILE A 96 -0.55 -6.31 6.27
CA ILE A 96 0.84 -6.34 5.83
C ILE A 96 1.19 -7.79 5.51
N GLY A 97 1.64 -8.05 4.31
CA GLY A 97 2.03 -9.37 3.83
C GLY A 97 3.30 -9.92 4.49
N GLU A 98 3.80 -11.00 3.94
CA GLU A 98 5.01 -11.66 4.41
C GLU A 98 6.28 -10.99 3.85
N GLU A 99 7.38 -11.10 4.59
CA GLU A 99 8.73 -10.63 4.21
C GLU A 99 8.79 -9.12 3.87
N CYS A 100 7.87 -8.33 4.42
CA CYS A 100 7.83 -6.89 4.23
C CYS A 100 8.86 -6.17 5.11
N TYR A 101 9.35 -5.02 4.64
CA TYR A 101 10.16 -4.10 5.43
C TYR A 101 9.54 -2.71 5.48
N ILE A 102 9.02 -2.32 6.65
CA ILE A 102 8.40 -1.01 6.89
C ILE A 102 9.20 -0.30 7.99
N SER A 103 9.80 0.83 7.66
CA SER A 103 10.66 1.56 8.61
C SER A 103 10.65 3.07 8.39
N ASN A 104 10.67 3.82 9.49
CA ASN A 104 10.65 5.28 9.44
C ASN A 104 9.47 5.83 8.63
N VAL A 105 8.28 5.31 8.87
CA VAL A 105 7.02 5.81 8.34
C VAL A 105 6.31 6.59 9.43
N SER A 106 5.88 7.83 9.13
CA SER A 106 5.22 8.61 10.19
C SER A 106 3.80 8.13 10.42
N THR A 107 2.98 8.05 9.39
CA THR A 107 1.58 7.61 9.49
C THR A 107 1.24 6.66 8.35
N MET A 108 0.58 5.57 8.68
CA MET A 108 0.03 4.64 7.70
C MET A 108 -1.39 4.27 8.13
N GLU A 109 -2.40 4.66 7.33
CA GLU A 109 -3.79 4.41 7.72
C GLU A 109 -4.72 4.18 6.53
N THR A 110 -5.76 3.41 6.76
CA THR A 110 -6.91 3.31 5.86
C THR A 110 -8.17 3.79 6.59
N THR A 111 -8.83 4.76 5.97
CA THR A 111 -10.07 5.35 6.46
C THR A 111 -11.28 4.71 5.79
N GLU A 112 -12.44 4.88 6.39
CA GLU A 112 -13.70 4.45 5.79
C GLU A 112 -13.94 5.16 4.45
N GLY A 113 -14.36 4.41 3.43
CA GLY A 113 -14.59 4.95 2.09
C GLY A 113 -13.35 5.18 1.24
N ALA A 114 -12.22 4.57 1.60
CA ALA A 114 -10.99 4.59 0.79
C ALA A 114 -11.26 4.06 -0.62
N THR A 115 -10.80 4.78 -1.62
CA THR A 115 -10.94 4.39 -3.03
C THR A 115 -9.67 3.77 -3.60
N TYR A 116 -8.54 3.99 -2.97
CA TYR A 116 -7.21 3.54 -3.44
C TYR A 116 -6.85 4.06 -4.83
N GLY A 117 -7.41 5.22 -5.23
CA GLY A 117 -7.26 5.80 -6.57
C GLY A 117 -8.18 5.18 -7.63
N GLU A 118 -8.97 4.20 -7.26
CA GLU A 118 -9.86 3.44 -8.14
C GLU A 118 -11.23 4.15 -8.30
N GLY A 119 -11.86 4.01 -9.45
CA GLY A 119 -13.19 4.57 -9.72
C GLY A 119 -13.23 6.07 -10.05
N ASN A 120 -12.11 6.78 -9.93
CA ASN A 120 -12.04 8.20 -10.23
C ASN A 120 -12.25 8.49 -11.71
N LEU A 121 -13.06 9.52 -12.01
CA LEU A 121 -13.30 9.98 -13.38
C LEU A 121 -12.34 11.10 -13.72
N ILE A 122 -11.54 10.91 -14.75
CA ILE A 122 -10.60 11.93 -15.23
C ILE A 122 -10.94 12.40 -16.63
N SER A 123 -10.68 13.67 -16.93
CA SER A 123 -10.84 14.28 -18.25
C SER A 123 -9.52 14.27 -18.99
N VAL A 124 -9.33 13.30 -19.87
CA VAL A 124 -8.13 13.21 -20.71
C VAL A 124 -8.46 13.71 -22.11
N LEU A 125 -7.65 14.62 -22.66
CA LEU A 125 -7.82 15.22 -23.99
C LEU A 125 -9.16 15.98 -24.17
N ASN A 126 -9.78 16.42 -23.10
CA ASN A 126 -11.05 17.12 -23.13
C ASN A 126 -11.03 18.38 -22.26
N GLU A 127 -10.85 19.53 -22.87
CA GLU A 127 -10.84 20.83 -22.20
C GLU A 127 -12.20 21.24 -21.64
N VAL A 128 -13.28 20.55 -22.00
CA VAL A 128 -14.65 20.87 -21.56
C VAL A 128 -14.99 20.26 -20.20
N GLY A 129 -14.12 19.38 -19.66
CA GLY A 129 -14.23 18.90 -18.28
C GLY A 129 -15.23 17.78 -18.05
N GLU A 130 -15.73 17.10 -19.06
CA GLU A 130 -16.51 15.87 -18.90
C GLU A 130 -15.56 14.68 -18.76
N GLY A 131 -15.54 14.04 -17.58
CA GLY A 131 -14.70 12.88 -17.29
C GLY A 131 -14.91 11.72 -18.25
N ASN A 132 -13.87 11.35 -18.98
CA ASN A 132 -13.95 10.43 -20.09
C ASN A 132 -13.40 9.05 -19.78
N ILE A 133 -12.54 8.95 -18.78
CA ILE A 133 -11.87 7.71 -18.36
C ILE A 133 -12.14 7.48 -16.89
N THR A 134 -12.49 6.26 -16.54
CA THR A 134 -12.50 5.79 -15.16
C THR A 134 -11.16 5.14 -14.86
N LEU A 135 -10.47 5.60 -13.83
CA LEU A 135 -9.24 4.97 -13.35
C LEU A 135 -9.58 3.65 -12.65
N PHE A 136 -8.87 2.60 -12.97
CA PHE A 136 -8.94 1.32 -12.27
C PHE A 136 -7.71 0.45 -12.62
N GLY A 137 -7.40 -0.54 -11.79
CA GLY A 137 -6.19 -1.35 -11.91
C GLY A 137 -6.08 -2.14 -13.22
N GLY A 138 -7.20 -2.44 -13.88
CA GLY A 138 -7.23 -3.09 -15.19
C GLY A 138 -7.09 -2.14 -16.40
N LEU A 139 -6.89 -0.84 -16.17
CA LEU A 139 -6.72 0.14 -17.24
C LEU A 139 -5.39 -0.09 -17.96
N ASN A 140 -5.41 0.07 -19.27
CA ASN A 140 -4.20 0.12 -20.11
C ASN A 140 -4.37 1.17 -21.20
N SER A 141 -3.30 1.47 -21.91
CA SER A 141 -3.29 2.51 -22.97
C SER A 141 -4.32 2.27 -24.06
N GLN A 142 -4.56 1.03 -24.43
CA GLN A 142 -5.53 0.66 -25.47
C GLN A 142 -6.96 0.89 -25.03
N LEU A 143 -7.28 0.48 -23.80
CA LEU A 143 -8.60 0.68 -23.21
C LEU A 143 -8.87 2.17 -22.94
N ALA A 144 -7.86 2.90 -22.45
CA ALA A 144 -7.97 4.36 -22.28
C ALA A 144 -8.26 5.07 -23.60
N ALA A 145 -7.51 4.75 -24.66
CA ALA A 145 -7.75 5.29 -26.00
C ALA A 145 -9.14 4.91 -26.55
N PHE A 146 -9.59 3.69 -26.30
CA PHE A 146 -10.93 3.24 -26.66
C PHE A 146 -12.02 4.05 -25.95
N MET A 147 -11.90 4.24 -24.64
CA MET A 147 -12.83 5.06 -23.84
C MET A 147 -12.91 6.49 -24.36
N VAL A 148 -11.78 7.14 -24.63
CA VAL A 148 -11.73 8.49 -25.20
C VAL A 148 -12.40 8.56 -26.56
N LYS A 149 -12.05 7.64 -27.45
CA LYS A 149 -12.59 7.61 -28.83
C LYS A 149 -14.10 7.44 -28.88
N HIS A 150 -14.65 6.66 -27.96
CA HIS A 150 -16.08 6.35 -27.91
C HIS A 150 -16.85 7.13 -26.84
N ASN A 151 -16.26 8.18 -26.29
CA ASN A 151 -16.88 8.98 -25.22
C ASN A 151 -18.26 9.58 -25.60
N ALA A 152 -18.49 9.85 -26.89
CA ALA A 152 -19.79 10.35 -27.38
C ALA A 152 -20.91 9.29 -27.31
N ASP A 153 -20.58 8.00 -27.25
CA ASP A 153 -21.54 6.91 -27.10
C ASP A 153 -21.94 6.77 -25.62
N ARG A 154 -23.08 7.35 -25.28
CA ARG A 154 -23.58 7.38 -23.89
C ARG A 154 -23.88 5.98 -23.35
N GLU A 155 -24.42 5.09 -24.17
CA GLU A 155 -24.81 3.74 -23.74
C GLU A 155 -23.56 2.90 -23.43
N LEU A 156 -22.57 2.95 -24.32
CA LEU A 156 -21.30 2.25 -24.15
C LEU A 156 -20.55 2.76 -22.91
N ARG A 157 -20.49 4.09 -22.74
CA ARG A 157 -19.84 4.71 -21.58
C ARG A 157 -20.47 4.28 -20.24
N GLU A 158 -21.81 4.27 -20.19
CA GLU A 158 -22.51 3.86 -18.97
C GLU A 158 -22.29 2.38 -18.68
N ARG A 159 -22.33 1.53 -19.68
CA ARG A 159 -22.01 0.10 -19.53
C ARG A 159 -20.58 -0.14 -19.03
N LEU A 160 -19.60 0.56 -19.57
CA LEU A 160 -18.22 0.45 -19.11
C LEU A 160 -18.07 0.88 -17.64
N ARG A 161 -18.70 2.00 -17.26
CA ARG A 161 -18.71 2.46 -15.88
C ARG A 161 -19.34 1.44 -14.93
N GLN A 162 -20.47 0.87 -15.32
CA GLN A 162 -21.13 -0.16 -14.52
C GLN A 162 -20.24 -1.40 -14.36
N MET A 163 -19.63 -1.90 -15.43
CA MET A 163 -18.72 -3.05 -15.37
C MET A 163 -17.52 -2.78 -14.45
N ILE A 164 -16.94 -1.58 -14.54
CA ILE A 164 -15.83 -1.19 -13.65
C ILE A 164 -16.30 -1.12 -12.21
N ALA A 165 -17.46 -0.50 -11.93
CA ALA A 165 -18.02 -0.41 -10.58
C ALA A 165 -18.27 -1.80 -9.97
N GLU A 166 -18.87 -2.72 -10.72
CA GLU A 166 -19.09 -4.11 -10.30
C GLU A 166 -17.78 -4.85 -9.99
N GLU A 167 -16.71 -4.60 -10.79
CA GLU A 167 -15.39 -5.17 -10.53
C GLU A 167 -14.77 -4.58 -9.26
N LEU A 168 -14.87 -3.26 -9.04
CA LEU A 168 -14.34 -2.59 -7.87
C LEU A 168 -15.05 -3.04 -6.59
N GLU A 169 -16.36 -3.17 -6.59
CA GLU A 169 -17.13 -3.71 -5.44
C GLU A 169 -16.64 -5.11 -5.03
N ARG A 170 -16.16 -5.89 -5.98
CA ARG A 170 -15.65 -7.25 -5.74
C ARG A 170 -14.20 -7.30 -5.30
N THR A 171 -13.37 -6.36 -5.73
CA THR A 171 -11.91 -6.43 -5.62
C THR A 171 -11.31 -5.48 -4.59
N LEU A 172 -11.97 -4.36 -4.29
CA LEU A 172 -11.45 -3.42 -3.31
C LEU A 172 -11.52 -4.00 -1.89
N PRO A 173 -10.42 -3.98 -1.16
CA PRO A 173 -10.41 -4.47 0.21
C PRO A 173 -10.95 -3.42 1.19
N ASP A 174 -11.49 -3.88 2.31
CA ASP A 174 -11.95 -3.01 3.42
C ASP A 174 -10.78 -2.37 4.19
N ARG A 175 -9.56 -2.88 4.00
CA ARG A 175 -8.33 -2.44 4.66
C ARG A 175 -7.26 -2.15 3.64
N GLY A 176 -6.35 -1.25 3.95
CA GLY A 176 -5.12 -1.09 3.15
C GLY A 176 -4.34 -2.39 3.10
N THR A 177 -3.76 -2.69 1.95
CA THR A 177 -3.05 -3.95 1.73
C THR A 177 -1.63 -3.70 1.26
N ILE A 178 -0.68 -4.34 1.93
CA ILE A 178 0.72 -4.39 1.55
C ILE A 178 1.04 -5.82 1.18
N GLY A 179 1.46 -6.06 -0.04
CA GLY A 179 1.75 -7.38 -0.61
C GLY A 179 3.04 -8.00 -0.07
N PHE A 180 3.42 -9.14 -0.62
CA PHE A 180 4.63 -9.87 -0.27
C PHE A 180 5.91 -9.08 -0.64
N GLY A 181 6.92 -9.09 0.23
CA GLY A 181 8.25 -8.56 -0.06
C GLY A 181 8.32 -7.05 -0.29
N VAL A 182 7.29 -6.31 0.07
CA VAL A 182 7.22 -4.86 -0.08
C VAL A 182 8.17 -4.16 0.88
N LYS A 183 8.82 -3.10 0.39
CA LYS A 183 9.63 -2.19 1.21
C LYS A 183 9.03 -0.80 1.22
N ILE A 184 8.72 -0.27 2.42
CA ILE A 184 8.27 1.12 2.61
C ILE A 184 9.16 1.76 3.66
N VAL A 185 10.05 2.64 3.22
CA VAL A 185 11.04 3.25 4.12
C VAL A 185 11.10 4.76 3.96
N ASN A 186 11.37 5.46 5.07
CA ASN A 186 11.56 6.91 5.09
C ASN A 186 10.40 7.69 4.45
N THR A 187 9.18 7.19 4.57
CA THR A 187 7.99 7.75 3.94
C THR A 187 7.14 8.46 4.98
N ARG A 188 6.70 9.68 4.68
CA ARG A 188 5.95 10.47 5.65
C ARG A 188 4.52 9.95 5.84
N GLU A 189 3.75 9.85 4.78
CA GLU A 189 2.34 9.49 4.84
C GLU A 189 1.99 8.41 3.80
N VAL A 190 1.30 7.36 4.25
CA VAL A 190 0.73 6.30 3.42
C VAL A 190 -0.73 6.14 3.84
N VAL A 191 -1.63 6.79 3.13
CA VAL A 191 -3.06 6.85 3.48
C VAL A 191 -3.89 6.25 2.36
N ASN A 192 -4.82 5.34 2.70
CA ASN A 192 -5.71 4.71 1.73
C ASN A 192 -4.93 4.14 0.52
N THR A 193 -3.86 3.39 0.79
CA THR A 193 -2.95 2.97 -0.27
C THR A 193 -2.82 1.45 -0.30
N ILE A 194 -2.94 0.89 -1.50
CA ILE A 194 -2.62 -0.51 -1.79
C ILE A 194 -1.24 -0.57 -2.43
N VAL A 195 -0.38 -1.44 -1.91
CA VAL A 195 0.95 -1.71 -2.47
C VAL A 195 1.07 -3.20 -2.74
N GLN A 196 1.11 -3.60 -4.00
CA GLN A 196 1.23 -5.01 -4.38
C GLN A 196 2.67 -5.52 -4.24
N ASP A 197 2.85 -6.81 -4.49
CA ASP A 197 4.07 -7.56 -4.20
C ASP A 197 5.35 -6.93 -4.78
N ASN A 198 6.43 -7.01 -4.00
CA ASN A 198 7.77 -6.58 -4.42
C ASN A 198 7.90 -5.11 -4.85
N CYS A 199 6.93 -4.26 -4.52
CA CYS A 199 7.07 -2.82 -4.70
C CYS A 199 8.01 -2.23 -3.65
N GLU A 200 8.69 -1.14 -4.01
CA GLU A 200 9.56 -0.40 -3.10
C GLU A 200 9.19 1.08 -3.09
N VAL A 201 8.97 1.62 -1.89
CA VAL A 201 8.74 3.04 -1.62
C VAL A 201 9.85 3.54 -0.72
N ASN A 202 10.67 4.46 -1.19
CA ASN A 202 11.82 4.96 -0.44
C ASN A 202 11.89 6.48 -0.46
N GLY A 203 11.45 7.09 0.63
CA GLY A 203 11.51 8.54 0.79
C GLY A 203 10.38 9.32 0.14
N ALA A 204 9.25 8.69 -0.19
CA ALA A 204 8.09 9.40 -0.69
C ALA A 204 7.56 10.39 0.36
N ALA A 205 7.14 11.57 -0.09
CA ALA A 205 6.56 12.58 0.79
C ALA A 205 5.13 12.21 1.18
N ARG A 206 4.32 11.72 0.23
CA ARG A 206 2.93 11.35 0.48
C ARG A 206 2.40 10.38 -0.57
N LEU A 207 1.71 9.35 -0.12
CA LEU A 207 0.84 8.48 -0.90
C LEU A 207 -0.56 8.59 -0.32
N PHE A 208 -1.52 9.04 -1.11
CA PHE A 208 -2.90 9.26 -0.67
C PHE A 208 -3.90 8.76 -1.73
N ASP A 209 -4.78 7.83 -1.35
CA ASP A 209 -5.71 7.15 -2.25
C ASP A 209 -5.00 6.64 -3.52
N CYS A 210 -4.09 5.68 -3.35
CA CYS A 210 -3.25 5.19 -4.44
C CYS A 210 -3.18 3.67 -4.50
N SER A 211 -2.96 3.16 -5.71
CA SER A 211 -2.62 1.76 -5.96
C SER A 211 -1.28 1.65 -6.68
N LEU A 212 -0.32 0.95 -6.07
CA LEU A 212 0.93 0.53 -6.70
C LEU A 212 0.79 -0.93 -7.09
N LEU A 213 0.64 -1.19 -8.38
CA LEU A 213 0.39 -2.52 -8.91
C LEU A 213 1.70 -3.27 -9.17
N SER A 214 1.65 -4.58 -9.20
CA SER A 214 2.78 -5.39 -9.63
C SER A 214 2.31 -6.59 -10.47
N ALA A 215 3.13 -6.96 -11.42
CA ALA A 215 3.05 -8.25 -12.10
C ALA A 215 4.25 -9.11 -11.72
N ALA A 216 4.22 -10.40 -12.02
CA ALA A 216 5.20 -11.39 -11.60
C ALA A 216 6.66 -10.89 -11.72
N GLY A 217 7.25 -10.46 -10.59
CA GLY A 217 8.63 -10.01 -10.50
C GLY A 217 8.90 -8.55 -10.86
N SER A 218 7.87 -7.76 -11.19
CA SER A 218 8.01 -6.36 -11.61
C SER A 218 7.23 -5.43 -10.69
N GLY A 219 7.76 -5.15 -9.50
CA GLY A 219 7.17 -4.15 -8.60
C GLY A 219 7.40 -2.71 -9.08
N VAL A 220 6.61 -1.79 -8.57
CA VAL A 220 6.79 -0.34 -8.74
C VAL A 220 7.88 0.16 -7.80
N TYR A 221 8.73 1.06 -8.29
CA TYR A 221 9.66 1.82 -7.46
C TYR A 221 9.22 3.27 -7.32
N VAL A 222 9.05 3.73 -6.07
CA VAL A 222 8.74 5.13 -5.74
C VAL A 222 9.87 5.72 -4.90
N GLY A 223 10.49 6.74 -5.45
CA GLY A 223 11.67 7.38 -4.82
C GLY A 223 11.36 8.64 -4.02
N SER A 224 12.42 9.38 -3.71
CA SER A 224 12.39 10.52 -2.79
C SER A 224 11.53 11.68 -3.27
N GLY A 225 10.80 12.28 -2.31
CA GLY A 225 10.02 13.50 -2.50
C GLY A 225 8.73 13.32 -3.29
N VAL A 226 8.44 12.11 -3.78
CA VAL A 226 7.27 11.83 -4.61
C VAL A 226 5.96 12.05 -3.84
N ILE A 227 5.00 12.69 -4.50
CA ILE A 227 3.63 12.88 -4.01
C ILE A 227 2.67 12.21 -4.99
N PHE A 228 1.86 11.29 -4.49
CA PHE A 228 0.73 10.71 -5.22
C PHE A 228 -0.57 11.01 -4.53
N GLU A 229 -1.56 11.44 -5.31
CA GLU A 229 -2.94 11.60 -4.88
C GLU A 229 -3.88 11.00 -5.93
N ASN A 230 -4.84 10.17 -5.49
CA ASN A 230 -5.86 9.55 -6.33
C ASN A 230 -5.29 8.89 -7.61
N SER A 231 -4.17 8.19 -7.50
CA SER A 231 -3.41 7.75 -8.67
C SER A 231 -3.12 6.25 -8.63
N ILE A 232 -3.05 5.65 -9.81
CA ILE A 232 -2.71 4.25 -10.01
C ILE A 232 -1.41 4.15 -10.80
N VAL A 233 -0.49 3.34 -10.33
CA VAL A 233 0.80 3.09 -10.99
C VAL A 233 0.91 1.62 -11.32
N ALA A 234 1.04 1.32 -12.61
CA ALA A 234 1.18 -0.05 -13.11
C ALA A 234 2.63 -0.56 -12.95
N ASP A 235 2.75 -1.87 -13.02
CA ASP A 235 3.96 -2.63 -12.74
C ASP A 235 5.20 -2.20 -13.52
N GLY A 236 6.37 -2.45 -12.94
CA GLY A 236 7.67 -2.14 -13.53
C GLY A 236 7.98 -0.66 -13.68
N SER A 237 7.12 0.23 -13.21
CA SER A 237 7.31 1.67 -13.31
C SER A 237 8.21 2.21 -12.20
N SER A 238 8.95 3.27 -12.51
CA SER A 238 9.85 3.96 -11.60
C SER A 238 9.55 5.45 -11.58
N ILE A 239 9.16 5.98 -10.41
CA ILE A 239 8.81 7.38 -10.23
C ILE A 239 9.68 7.96 -9.12
N THR A 240 10.48 8.98 -9.43
CA THR A 240 11.52 9.46 -8.53
C THR A 240 11.69 10.98 -8.57
N ASN A 241 12.46 11.51 -7.61
CA ASN A 241 12.95 12.87 -7.62
C ASN A 241 11.84 13.93 -7.72
N ASP A 242 11.06 14.05 -6.65
CA ASP A 242 10.06 15.10 -6.46
C ASP A 242 8.93 15.14 -7.52
N CYS A 243 8.59 13.99 -8.13
CA CYS A 243 7.42 13.91 -9.00
C CYS A 243 6.13 14.12 -8.21
N ASN A 244 5.17 14.81 -8.83
CA ASN A 244 3.85 15.07 -8.25
C ASN A 244 2.75 14.64 -9.24
N LEU A 245 1.97 13.63 -8.85
CA LEU A 245 0.92 13.05 -9.67
C LEU A 245 -0.41 13.11 -8.93
N GLN A 246 -1.41 13.72 -9.56
CA GLN A 246 -2.77 13.80 -9.04
C GLN A 246 -3.77 13.31 -10.09
N ASP A 247 -4.68 12.43 -9.70
CA ASP A 247 -5.70 11.87 -10.59
C ASP A 247 -5.06 11.24 -11.85
N CYS A 248 -4.00 10.46 -11.68
CA CYS A 248 -3.21 9.95 -12.79
C CYS A 248 -3.22 8.42 -12.86
N TYR A 249 -3.13 7.90 -14.08
CA TYR A 249 -2.77 6.53 -14.33
C TYR A 249 -1.38 6.49 -15.00
N VAL A 250 -0.45 5.81 -14.37
CA VAL A 250 0.89 5.55 -14.93
C VAL A 250 0.91 4.11 -15.42
N GLY A 251 1.05 3.93 -16.71
CA GLY A 251 1.11 2.61 -17.36
C GLY A 251 2.38 1.83 -17.01
N GLU A 252 2.45 0.61 -17.51
CA GLU A 252 3.54 -0.33 -17.26
C GLU A 252 4.90 0.22 -17.73
N ALA A 253 5.97 -0.11 -17.00
CA ALA A 253 7.36 0.21 -17.34
C ALA A 253 7.66 1.70 -17.63
N CYS A 254 6.86 2.62 -17.11
CA CYS A 254 7.10 4.05 -17.23
C CYS A 254 8.23 4.53 -16.31
N GLN A 255 8.98 5.53 -16.77
CA GLN A 255 10.00 6.20 -15.97
C GLN A 255 9.69 7.69 -15.87
N LEU A 256 9.34 8.17 -14.67
CA LEU A 256 9.05 9.57 -14.39
C LEU A 256 10.06 10.09 -13.37
N THR A 257 10.68 11.23 -13.66
CA THR A 257 11.74 11.77 -12.79
C THR A 257 11.86 13.28 -12.92
N ASN A 258 12.71 13.88 -12.10
CA ASN A 258 13.11 15.30 -12.19
C ASN A 258 11.94 16.30 -12.02
N GLY A 259 11.12 16.10 -11.00
CA GLY A 259 10.03 17.01 -10.69
C GLY A 259 8.89 16.97 -11.71
N PHE A 260 8.72 15.86 -12.42
CA PHE A 260 7.59 15.68 -13.34
C PHE A 260 6.27 15.90 -12.59
N THR A 261 5.43 16.78 -13.11
CA THR A 261 4.11 17.06 -12.53
C THR A 261 3.02 16.76 -13.55
N ALA A 262 2.02 16.01 -13.15
CA ALA A 262 0.87 15.71 -13.96
C ALA A 262 -0.42 15.72 -13.14
N SER A 263 -1.52 16.11 -13.77
CA SER A 263 -2.86 16.02 -13.22
C SER A 263 -3.82 15.54 -14.30
N ALA A 264 -4.83 14.73 -13.90
CA ALA A 264 -5.85 14.16 -14.76
C ALA A 264 -5.28 13.54 -16.06
N SER A 265 -4.24 12.70 -15.91
CA SER A 265 -3.43 12.23 -17.04
C SER A 265 -3.28 10.72 -17.06
N VAL A 266 -3.09 10.20 -18.28
CA VAL A 266 -2.69 8.80 -18.51
C VAL A 266 -1.32 8.81 -19.17
N SER A 267 -0.31 8.30 -18.48
CA SER A 267 1.04 8.10 -19.03
C SER A 267 1.19 6.66 -19.50
N THR A 268 1.75 6.47 -20.67
CA THR A 268 2.00 5.13 -21.24
C THR A 268 3.45 5.02 -21.68
N PRO A 269 4.04 3.83 -21.70
CA PRO A 269 5.38 3.63 -22.23
C PRO A 269 5.42 4.06 -23.71
N ALA A 270 6.58 4.55 -24.15
CA ALA A 270 6.83 5.00 -25.51
C ALA A 270 6.94 3.82 -26.49
#